data_a8a844201a6f2a1bf7043c5143d19d69
#
_entry.id   a8a844201a6f2a1bf7043c5143d19d69
#
_cell.length_a   1.000
_cell.length_b   1.000
_cell.length_c   1.000
_cell.angle_alpha   90.00
_cell.angle_beta   90.00
_cell.angle_gamma   90.00
#
_symmetry.space_group_name_H-M   'P 1'
#
loop_
_entity.id
_entity.type
_entity.pdbx_description
1 polymer ?
#
loop_
_entity_poly.entity_id
_entity_poly.type
_entity_poly.pdbx_seq_one_letter_code
_entity_poly.pdbx_strand_id
1 'polypeptide(L)' 'MTVTTEINPTPEAVADLKKKVRKLNSKAGQMKMDLHDLAEGLPTDYEMLVETAEKTYEIFRELDQLKKKLIIWEETLK' A
#
# COMPACT_ATOMS: atom_id res chain seq x y z
N MET A 1 9.46 22.90 -16.21
CA MET A 1 9.34 22.33 -16.09
C MET A 1 9.22 21.55 -15.83
N THR A 2 9.05 21.25 -15.65
CA THR A 2 8.99 20.55 -15.28
C THR A 2 8.66 19.66 -15.35
N VAL A 3 8.32 19.38 -15.42
CA VAL A 3 7.95 18.60 -15.34
C VAL A 3 7.94 17.63 -15.60
N THR A 4 8.13 17.19 -15.85
CA THR A 4 8.31 16.26 -16.06
C THR A 4 8.18 15.25 -15.60
N THR A 5 7.97 15.30 -15.25
CA THR A 5 7.92 14.42 -14.58
C THR A 5 7.19 13.40 -14.86
N GLU A 6 6.47 13.50 -15.46
CA GLU A 6 5.90 12.62 -15.77
C GLU A 6 6.32 11.92 -16.55
N ILE A 7 6.65 11.54 -16.48
CA ILE A 7 7.41 10.83 -17.09
C ILE A 7 6.96 9.59 -17.62
N ASN A 8 7.41 9.14 -18.67
CA ASN A 8 7.11 7.85 -19.24
C ASN A 8 7.75 6.78 -18.39
N PRO A 9 7.01 5.79 -17.96
CA PRO A 9 7.61 4.72 -17.19
C PRO A 9 8.59 3.92 -18.04
N THR A 10 9.68 3.47 -17.43
CA THR A 10 10.63 2.59 -18.06
C THR A 10 10.42 1.17 -17.51
N PRO A 11 10.93 0.13 -18.20
CA PRO A 11 10.84 -1.21 -17.65
C PRO A 11 11.44 -1.33 -16.25
N GLU A 12 12.55 -0.62 -15.99
CA GLU A 12 13.15 -0.63 -14.66
C GLU A 12 12.23 0.02 -13.62
N ALA A 13 11.60 1.13 -14.00
CA ALA A 13 10.70 1.82 -13.09
C ALA A 13 9.49 0.93 -12.76
N VAL A 14 8.99 0.20 -13.75
CA VAL A 14 7.89 -0.72 -13.53
C VAL A 14 8.33 -1.86 -12.61
N ALA A 15 9.52 -2.40 -12.82
CA ALA A 15 10.04 -3.47 -11.97
C ALA A 15 10.19 -3.00 -10.52
N ASP A 16 10.69 -1.77 -10.34
CA ASP A 16 10.83 -1.20 -9.01
C ASP A 16 9.47 -0.99 -8.35
N LEU A 17 8.50 -0.53 -9.11
CA LEU A 17 7.15 -0.32 -8.59
C LEU A 17 6.52 -1.65 -8.18
N LYS A 18 6.71 -2.70 -8.98
CA LYS A 18 6.23 -4.03 -8.62
C LYS A 18 6.82 -4.50 -7.30
N LYS A 19 8.11 -4.27 -7.12
CA LYS A 19 8.79 -4.64 -5.88
C LYS A 19 8.21 -3.89 -4.69
N LYS A 20 7.99 -2.59 -4.88
CA LYS A 20 7.41 -1.76 -3.84
C LYS A 20 6.01 -2.22 -3.48
N VAL A 21 5.20 -2.55 -4.50
CA VAL A 21 3.85 -3.06 -4.27
C VAL A 21 3.89 -4.37 -3.48
N ARG A 22 4.79 -5.28 -3.84
CA ARG A 22 4.89 -6.55 -3.11
C ARG A 22 5.27 -6.33 -1.65
N LYS A 23 6.24 -5.46 -1.39
CA LYS A 23 6.64 -5.16 -0.02
C LYS A 23 5.49 -4.56 0.78
N LEU A 24 4.82 -3.59 0.17
CA LEU A 24 3.72 -2.92 0.85
C LEU A 24 2.55 -3.87 1.06
N ASN A 25 2.32 -4.76 0.11
CA ASN A 25 1.26 -5.76 0.24
C ASN A 25 1.50 -6.68 1.44
N SER A 26 2.76 -7.11 1.63
CA SER A 26 3.12 -7.93 2.79
C SER A 26 2.88 -7.16 4.09
N LYS A 27 3.30 -5.90 4.10
CA LYS A 27 3.13 -5.05 5.28
C LYS A 27 1.65 -4.82 5.58
N ALA A 28 0.85 -4.60 4.53
CA ALA A 28 -0.58 -4.42 4.68
C ALA A 28 -1.24 -5.68 5.26
N GLY A 29 -0.79 -6.85 4.80
CA GLY A 29 -1.27 -8.11 5.34
C GLY A 29 -0.98 -8.27 6.83
N GLN A 30 0.23 -7.86 7.25
CA GLN A 30 0.58 -7.90 8.66
C GLN A 30 -0.28 -6.93 9.47
N MET A 31 -0.50 -5.73 8.95
CA MET A 31 -1.36 -4.76 9.64
C MET A 31 -2.78 -5.27 9.77
N LYS A 32 -3.27 -5.94 8.74
CA LYS A 32 -4.60 -6.54 8.78
C LYS A 32 -4.70 -7.59 9.88
N MET A 33 -3.66 -8.43 10.02
CA MET A 33 -3.62 -9.44 11.08
C MET A 33 -3.56 -8.79 12.46
N ASP A 34 -2.74 -7.75 12.60
CA ASP A 34 -2.62 -7.04 13.87
C ASP A 34 -3.97 -6.46 14.30
N LEU A 35 -4.71 -5.86 13.35
CA LEU A 35 -6.02 -5.31 13.64
C LEU A 35 -7.00 -6.42 14.03
N HIS A 36 -6.95 -7.52 13.32
CA HIS A 36 -7.80 -8.68 13.61
C HIS A 36 -7.56 -9.19 15.04
N ASP A 37 -6.28 -9.36 15.38
CA ASP A 37 -5.91 -9.85 16.71
C ASP A 37 -6.37 -8.89 17.80
N LEU A 38 -6.20 -7.60 17.55
CA LEU A 38 -6.65 -6.59 18.50
C LEU A 38 -8.16 -6.67 18.69
N ALA A 39 -8.89 -6.79 17.59
CA ALA A 39 -10.34 -6.87 17.63
C ALA A 39 -10.81 -8.11 18.39
N GLU A 40 -10.13 -9.23 18.20
CA GLU A 40 -10.49 -10.46 18.90
C GLU A 40 -10.23 -10.39 20.39
N GLY A 41 -9.25 -9.58 20.80
CA GLY A 41 -8.92 -9.44 22.21
C GLY A 41 -9.80 -8.45 22.97
N LEU A 42 -10.71 -7.78 22.27
CA LEU A 42 -11.55 -6.78 22.92
C LEU A 42 -12.36 -7.39 24.06
N PRO A 43 -12.59 -6.65 25.13
CA PRO A 43 -12.30 -5.22 25.30
C PRO A 43 -10.88 -4.90 25.73
N THR A 44 -9.98 -5.87 25.79
CA THR A 44 -8.59 -5.62 26.14
C THR A 44 -7.97 -4.72 25.10
N ASP A 45 -7.26 -3.69 25.54
CA ASP A 45 -6.52 -2.75 24.69
C ASP A 45 -7.42 -2.02 23.69
N TYR A 46 -8.69 -1.83 24.02
CA TYR A 46 -9.60 -1.12 23.11
C TYR A 46 -9.09 0.27 22.75
N GLU A 47 -8.28 0.87 23.63
CA GLU A 47 -7.73 2.20 23.38
C GLU A 47 -6.85 2.26 22.14
N MET A 48 -6.29 1.11 21.75
CA MET A 48 -5.42 1.03 20.59
C MET A 48 -6.19 0.88 19.28
N LEU A 49 -7.49 0.67 19.36
CA LEU A 49 -8.27 0.29 18.19
C LEU A 49 -8.29 1.35 17.09
N VAL A 50 -8.55 2.61 17.47
CA VAL A 50 -8.64 3.68 16.49
C VAL A 50 -7.28 3.90 15.83
N GLU A 51 -6.23 3.97 16.62
CA GLU A 51 -4.89 4.19 16.09
C GLU A 51 -4.48 3.06 15.14
N THR A 52 -4.72 1.83 15.54
CA THR A 52 -4.37 0.67 14.72
C THR A 52 -5.19 0.67 13.43
N ALA A 53 -6.47 1.01 13.52
CA ALA A 53 -7.33 1.09 12.35
C ALA A 53 -6.86 2.19 11.40
N GLU A 54 -6.44 3.34 11.93
CA GLU A 54 -5.95 4.42 11.10
C GLU A 54 -4.68 4.03 10.35
N LYS A 55 -3.75 3.38 11.03
CA LYS A 55 -2.53 2.91 10.39
C LYS A 55 -2.82 1.88 9.31
N THR A 56 -3.75 0.99 9.60
CA THR A 56 -4.18 -0.02 8.63
C THR A 56 -4.80 0.65 7.41
N TYR A 57 -5.66 1.63 7.64
CA TYR A 57 -6.29 2.37 6.56
C TYR A 57 -5.25 3.04 5.67
N GLU A 58 -4.26 3.73 6.27
CA GLU A 58 -3.26 4.45 5.50
C GLU A 58 -2.43 3.51 4.62
N ILE A 59 -2.05 2.37 5.15
CA ILE A 59 -1.22 1.46 4.37
C ILE A 59 -2.01 0.85 3.21
N PHE A 60 -3.27 0.53 3.43
CA PHE A 60 -4.11 0.01 2.35
C PHE A 60 -4.43 1.08 1.32
N ARG A 61 -4.60 2.33 1.76
CA ARG A 61 -4.80 3.43 0.83
C ARG A 61 -3.59 3.62 -0.08
N GLU A 62 -2.40 3.60 0.51
CA GLU A 62 -1.17 3.73 -0.26
C GLU A 62 -1.01 2.57 -1.23
N LEU A 63 -1.29 1.35 -0.76
CA LEU A 63 -1.20 0.16 -1.59
C LEU A 63 -2.13 0.26 -2.79
N ASP A 64 -3.36 0.72 -2.55
CA ASP A 64 -4.34 0.88 -3.62
C ASP A 64 -3.83 1.86 -4.68
N GLN A 65 -3.28 2.99 -4.24
CA GLN A 65 -2.75 3.99 -5.16
C GLN A 65 -1.59 3.45 -5.98
N LEU A 66 -0.69 2.70 -5.36
CA LEU A 66 0.44 2.14 -6.07
C LEU A 66 0.02 1.05 -7.06
N LYS A 67 -0.97 0.25 -6.70
CA LYS A 67 -1.47 -0.77 -7.62
C LYS A 67 -2.11 -0.13 -8.85
N LYS A 68 -2.87 0.93 -8.66
CA LYS A 68 -3.47 1.65 -9.78
C LYS A 68 -2.41 2.25 -10.69
N LYS A 69 -1.39 2.83 -10.10
CA LYS A 69 -0.28 3.39 -10.84
C LYS A 69 0.43 2.30 -11.65
N LEU A 70 0.64 1.14 -11.05
CA LEU A 70 1.29 0.04 -11.71
C LEU A 70 0.50 -0.43 -12.93
N ILE A 71 -0.81 -0.53 -12.80
CA ILE A 71 -1.66 -0.92 -13.91
C ILE A 71 -1.51 0.06 -15.06
N ILE A 72 -1.55 1.36 -14.77
CA ILE A 72 -1.40 2.40 -15.79
C ILE A 72 -0.05 2.30 -16.47
N TRP A 73 1.01 2.12 -15.70
CA TRP A 73 2.36 2.02 -16.25
C TRP A 73 2.53 0.80 -17.14
N GLU A 74 1.97 -0.33 -16.72
CA GLU A 74 2.05 -1.55 -17.52
C GLU A 74 1.28 -1.41 -18.82
N GLU A 75 0.13 -0.75 -18.78
CA GLU A 75 -0.63 -0.47 -20.00
C GLU A 75 0.14 0.42 -20.95
N THR A 76 0.82 1.42 -20.39
CA THR A 76 1.59 2.37 -21.20
C THR A 76 2.74 1.69 -21.92
N LEU A 77 3.34 0.66 -21.30
CA LEU A 77 4.51 -0.03 -21.89
C LEU A 77 4.14 -1.13 -22.87
N LYS A 78 2.87 -1.44 -23.05
CA LYS A 78 2.48 -2.50 -23.99
C LYS A 78 2.70 -2.13 -25.44
#